data_d7b8e1c2cdda3e531868a624c1c0050f
#
_entry.id   d7b8e1c2cdda3e531868a624c1c0050f
#
_cell.length_a   1.000
_cell.length_b   1.000
_cell.length_c   1.000
_cell.angle_alpha   90.00
_cell.angle_beta   90.00
_cell.angle_gamma   90.00
#
_symmetry.space_group_name_H-M   'P 1'
#
loop_
_entity.id
_entity.type
_entity.pdbx_description
1 polymer ?
#
loop_
_entity_poly.entity_id
_entity_poly.type
_entity_poly.pdbx_seq_one_letter_code
_entity_poly.pdbx_strand_id
1 'polypeptide(L)'
;RQGLKSSSALCIAALRALCDATNTSLDDSLMVDLARNIQLSAGVSLTGSIDDAWACLTGGWKLVDINAESSAEGIIRESPGLPSADWDIIIVLGKEREKKLTFEDFAPQQSSFLQAFNALQEGNDIMAMTWNGRAMLGVLNDAELRRMTNDSFVNGARAATVTGSGNAMAILVPGASSSLHSHIVAWYTQ
;
A
#
# COMPACT_ATOMS: atom_id res chain seq x y z
N ARG A 1 -5.25 1.84 -13.91
CA ARG A 1 -5.04 1.19 -12.59
C ARG A 1 -4.29 2.14 -11.68
N GLN A 2 -4.93 2.57 -10.59
CA GLN A 2 -4.38 3.59 -9.68
C GLN A 2 -3.59 3.00 -8.50
N GLY A 3 -3.67 1.67 -8.27
CA GLY A 3 -3.00 1.03 -7.13
C GLY A 3 -3.67 1.27 -5.77
N LEU A 4 -4.93 1.70 -5.76
CA LEU A 4 -5.70 1.96 -4.53
C LEU A 4 -6.41 0.69 -3.99
N LYS A 5 -5.83 -0.49 -4.24
CA LYS A 5 -6.27 -1.78 -3.68
C LYS A 5 -7.74 -2.16 -3.96
N SER A 6 -8.32 -1.59 -5.02
CA SER A 6 -9.74 -1.79 -5.35
C SER A 6 -10.11 -3.25 -5.64
N SER A 7 -9.19 -4.06 -6.20
CA SER A 7 -9.42 -5.49 -6.44
C SER A 7 -9.59 -6.25 -5.11
N SER A 8 -8.72 -6.00 -4.14
CA SER A 8 -8.80 -6.64 -2.81
C SER A 8 -10.05 -6.19 -2.07
N ALA A 9 -10.35 -4.88 -2.08
CA ALA A 9 -11.55 -4.34 -1.46
C ALA A 9 -12.83 -4.94 -2.05
N LEU A 10 -12.90 -5.09 -3.38
CA LEU A 10 -14.04 -5.71 -4.06
C LEU A 10 -14.19 -7.19 -3.69
N CYS A 11 -13.08 -7.95 -3.68
CA CYS A 11 -13.10 -9.36 -3.28
C CYS A 11 -13.60 -9.54 -1.84
N ILE A 12 -13.05 -8.77 -0.89
CA ILE A 12 -13.45 -8.85 0.52
C ILE A 12 -14.91 -8.43 0.70
N ALA A 13 -15.36 -7.35 0.04
CA ALA A 13 -16.75 -6.90 0.12
C ALA A 13 -17.72 -7.95 -0.46
N ALA A 14 -17.37 -8.58 -1.59
CA ALA A 14 -18.18 -9.63 -2.20
C ALA A 14 -18.25 -10.90 -1.33
N LEU A 15 -17.12 -11.31 -0.73
CA LEU A 15 -17.08 -12.46 0.18
C LEU A 15 -17.92 -12.20 1.44
N ARG A 16 -17.84 -11.01 2.04
CA ARG A 16 -18.69 -10.62 3.18
C ARG A 16 -20.17 -10.65 2.82
N ALA A 17 -20.54 -10.03 1.68
CA ALA A 17 -21.92 -10.04 1.21
C ALA A 17 -22.46 -11.46 0.95
N LEU A 18 -21.59 -12.37 0.44
CA LEU A 18 -21.95 -13.76 0.24
C LEU A 18 -22.16 -14.49 1.58
N CYS A 19 -21.28 -14.26 2.55
CA CYS A 19 -21.42 -14.81 3.90
C CYS A 19 -22.74 -14.36 4.54
N ASP A 20 -23.07 -13.08 4.45
CA ASP A 20 -24.34 -12.52 4.95
C ASP A 20 -25.55 -13.16 4.25
N ALA A 21 -25.52 -13.26 2.92
CA ALA A 21 -26.60 -13.83 2.13
C ALA A 21 -26.84 -15.32 2.39
N THR A 22 -25.78 -16.07 2.75
CA THR A 22 -25.86 -17.51 3.00
C THR A 22 -25.92 -17.86 4.50
N ASN A 23 -25.91 -16.85 5.37
CA ASN A 23 -25.83 -17.00 6.82
C ASN A 23 -24.64 -17.90 7.25
N THR A 24 -23.51 -17.70 6.59
CA THR A 24 -22.24 -18.39 6.90
C THR A 24 -21.26 -17.41 7.53
N SER A 25 -20.25 -17.95 8.23
CA SER A 25 -19.15 -17.15 8.80
C SER A 25 -17.83 -17.73 8.32
N LEU A 26 -16.95 -16.84 7.86
CA LEU A 26 -15.56 -17.15 7.56
C LEU A 26 -14.68 -16.37 8.53
N ASP A 27 -13.60 -16.98 9.02
CA ASP A 27 -12.57 -16.22 9.71
C ASP A 27 -11.81 -15.30 8.73
N ASP A 28 -11.16 -14.26 9.27
CA ASP A 28 -10.49 -13.25 8.46
C ASP A 28 -9.36 -13.86 7.63
N SER A 29 -8.63 -14.85 8.15
CA SER A 29 -7.53 -15.48 7.42
C SER A 29 -8.03 -16.27 6.21
N LEU A 30 -9.08 -17.03 6.36
CA LEU A 30 -9.69 -17.76 5.26
C LEU A 30 -10.29 -16.80 4.21
N MET A 31 -10.85 -15.68 4.65
CA MET A 31 -11.35 -14.64 3.74
C MET A 31 -10.22 -14.01 2.91
N VAL A 32 -9.06 -13.78 3.53
CA VAL A 32 -7.85 -13.29 2.84
C VAL A 32 -7.32 -14.34 1.86
N ASP A 33 -7.27 -15.62 2.23
CA ASP A 33 -6.82 -16.71 1.35
C ASP A 33 -7.73 -16.85 0.12
N LEU A 34 -9.03 -16.77 0.30
CA LEU A 34 -9.99 -16.77 -0.81
C LEU A 34 -9.81 -15.56 -1.72
N ALA A 35 -9.64 -14.34 -1.15
CA ALA A 35 -9.39 -13.15 -1.93
C ALA A 35 -8.07 -13.23 -2.72
N ARG A 36 -7.00 -13.77 -2.13
CA ARG A 36 -5.73 -14.07 -2.80
C ARG A 36 -5.94 -14.98 -4.02
N ASN A 37 -6.62 -16.10 -3.82
CA ASN A 37 -6.86 -17.09 -4.87
C ASN A 37 -7.72 -16.52 -6.02
N ILE A 38 -8.75 -15.73 -5.70
CA ILE A 38 -9.57 -15.04 -6.69
C ILE A 38 -8.71 -14.08 -7.52
N GLN A 39 -7.87 -13.27 -6.89
CA GLN A 39 -7.04 -12.28 -7.57
C GLN A 39 -5.96 -12.93 -8.44
N LEU A 40 -5.35 -14.02 -8.00
CA LEU A 40 -4.39 -14.81 -8.80
C LEU A 40 -5.09 -15.42 -10.02
N SER A 41 -6.23 -16.06 -9.83
CA SER A 41 -7.01 -16.69 -10.91
C SER A 41 -7.50 -15.66 -11.93
N ALA A 42 -7.83 -14.45 -11.49
CA ALA A 42 -8.25 -13.35 -12.36
C ALA A 42 -7.06 -12.62 -13.03
N GLY A 43 -5.81 -12.98 -12.70
CA GLY A 43 -4.60 -12.35 -13.24
C GLY A 43 -4.44 -10.87 -12.88
N VAL A 44 -5.04 -10.44 -11.77
CA VAL A 44 -4.97 -9.05 -11.29
C VAL A 44 -3.92 -8.82 -10.21
N SER A 45 -3.39 -9.89 -9.61
CA SER A 45 -2.25 -9.87 -8.71
C SER A 45 -1.04 -10.53 -9.37
N LEU A 46 0.15 -9.94 -9.22
CA LEU A 46 1.41 -10.51 -9.70
C LEU A 46 1.99 -11.52 -8.72
N THR A 47 1.96 -11.18 -7.43
CA THR A 47 2.65 -11.93 -6.37
C THR A 47 1.71 -12.80 -5.53
N GLY A 48 0.40 -12.56 -5.58
CA GLY A 48 -0.53 -13.13 -4.63
C GLY A 48 -0.31 -12.61 -3.20
N SER A 49 0.24 -11.40 -3.05
CA SER A 49 0.44 -10.79 -1.73
C SER A 49 -0.89 -10.60 -1.00
N ILE A 50 -0.87 -10.87 0.29
CA ILE A 50 -2.03 -10.86 1.18
C ILE A 50 -2.21 -9.53 1.92
N ASP A 51 -1.22 -8.62 1.83
CA ASP A 51 -1.21 -7.32 2.53
C ASP A 51 -2.42 -6.45 2.18
N ASP A 52 -2.79 -6.40 0.91
CA ASP A 52 -3.92 -5.61 0.43
C ASP A 52 -5.26 -6.12 0.97
N ALA A 53 -5.44 -7.43 1.04
CA ALA A 53 -6.65 -8.04 1.58
C ALA A 53 -6.74 -7.87 3.10
N TRP A 54 -5.63 -8.05 3.81
CA TRP A 54 -5.55 -7.78 5.24
C TRP A 54 -5.86 -6.30 5.55
N ALA A 55 -5.34 -5.36 4.76
CA ALA A 55 -5.64 -3.94 4.95
C ALA A 55 -7.12 -3.58 4.77
N CYS A 56 -7.91 -4.42 4.07
CA CYS A 56 -9.36 -4.26 3.94
C CYS A 56 -10.14 -4.81 5.16
N LEU A 57 -9.52 -5.64 5.98
CA LEU A 57 -10.15 -6.29 7.15
C LEU A 57 -9.70 -5.65 8.44
N THR A 58 -8.41 -5.42 8.60
CA THR A 58 -7.79 -4.91 9.81
C THR A 58 -6.85 -3.76 9.49
N GLY A 59 -6.82 -2.75 10.33
CA GLY A 59 -5.89 -1.63 10.19
C GLY A 59 -4.45 -2.00 10.58
N GLY A 60 -3.58 -0.99 10.59
CA GLY A 60 -2.20 -1.13 11.01
C GLY A 60 -1.21 -1.45 9.89
N TRP A 61 0.05 -1.66 10.30
CA TRP A 61 1.14 -2.05 9.40
C TRP A 61 1.31 -3.55 9.41
N LYS A 62 1.50 -4.14 8.23
CA LYS A 62 1.76 -5.57 8.09
C LYS A 62 2.93 -5.81 7.16
N LEU A 63 3.86 -6.63 7.62
CA LEU A 63 4.88 -7.24 6.79
C LEU A 63 4.48 -8.69 6.55
N VAL A 64 4.39 -9.09 5.29
CA VAL A 64 3.88 -10.40 4.91
C VAL A 64 4.90 -11.21 4.11
N ASP A 65 4.88 -12.52 4.32
CA ASP A 65 5.55 -13.49 3.46
C ASP A 65 4.59 -13.96 2.36
N ILE A 66 4.93 -13.66 1.12
CA ILE A 66 4.14 -14.07 -0.05
C ILE A 66 4.22 -15.56 -0.34
N ASN A 67 5.21 -16.27 0.22
CA ASN A 67 5.41 -17.71 0.03
C ASN A 67 4.74 -18.57 1.12
N ALA A 68 4.15 -17.95 2.14
CA ALA A 68 3.44 -18.67 3.18
C ALA A 68 2.27 -19.47 2.60
N GLU A 69 2.01 -20.66 3.16
CA GLU A 69 0.93 -21.54 2.72
C GLU A 69 -0.45 -20.95 3.01
N SER A 70 -0.58 -20.25 4.15
CA SER A 70 -1.80 -19.56 4.57
C SER A 70 -1.55 -18.10 4.92
N SER A 71 -2.59 -17.31 4.86
CA SER A 71 -2.52 -15.90 5.24
C SER A 71 -2.30 -15.69 6.75
N ALA A 72 -2.73 -16.65 7.58
CA ALA A 72 -2.49 -16.64 9.02
C ALA A 72 -1.00 -16.77 9.35
N GLU A 73 -0.28 -17.65 8.63
CA GLU A 73 1.17 -17.87 8.80
C GLU A 73 2.00 -16.80 8.07
N GLY A 74 1.40 -16.13 7.09
CA GLY A 74 2.06 -15.16 6.24
C GLY A 74 2.32 -13.81 6.89
N ILE A 75 1.85 -13.54 8.11
CA ILE A 75 2.12 -12.28 8.82
C ILE A 75 3.45 -12.42 9.57
N ILE A 76 4.53 -11.85 9.01
CA ILE A 76 5.86 -11.83 9.65
C ILE A 76 5.88 -10.84 10.82
N ARG A 77 5.25 -9.67 10.61
CA ARG A 77 5.16 -8.61 11.62
C ARG A 77 3.86 -7.83 11.45
N GLU A 78 3.28 -7.48 12.58
CA GLU A 78 2.14 -6.58 12.66
C GLU A 78 2.42 -5.50 13.72
N SER A 79 2.00 -4.26 13.44
CA SER A 79 2.03 -3.16 14.39
C SER A 79 0.82 -2.26 14.20
N PRO A 80 0.39 -1.54 15.25
CA PRO A 80 -0.69 -0.58 15.15
C PRO A 80 -0.40 0.46 14.06
N GLY A 81 -1.45 0.94 13.41
CA GLY A 81 -1.34 2.09 12.51
C GLY A 81 -1.00 3.37 13.26
N LEU A 82 -0.64 4.39 12.50
CA LEU A 82 -0.43 5.73 13.05
C LEU A 82 -1.75 6.25 13.65
N PRO A 83 -1.71 6.94 14.82
CA PRO A 83 -2.91 7.51 15.40
C PRO A 83 -3.55 8.54 14.44
N SER A 84 -4.81 8.35 14.11
CA SER A 84 -5.55 9.23 13.19
C SER A 84 -5.72 10.67 13.71
N ALA A 85 -5.59 10.87 15.02
CA ALA A 85 -5.59 12.22 15.61
C ALA A 85 -4.31 13.00 15.33
N ASP A 86 -3.20 12.31 15.05
CA ASP A 86 -1.88 12.92 14.92
C ASP A 86 -1.44 13.04 13.44
N TRP A 87 -2.12 12.34 12.53
CA TRP A 87 -1.68 12.21 11.13
C TRP A 87 -2.83 12.29 10.15
N ASP A 88 -2.59 13.00 9.05
CA ASP A 88 -3.42 13.01 7.86
C ASP A 88 -2.72 12.28 6.71
N ILE A 89 -3.51 11.60 5.88
CA ILE A 89 -3.04 10.98 4.65
C ILE A 89 -3.72 11.68 3.46
N ILE A 90 -2.90 12.30 2.62
CA ILE A 90 -3.36 12.91 1.37
C ILE A 90 -3.13 11.92 0.24
N ILE A 91 -4.19 11.58 -0.49
CA ILE A 91 -4.12 10.73 -1.67
C ILE A 91 -4.13 11.60 -2.92
N VAL A 92 -3.07 11.47 -3.72
CA VAL A 92 -2.97 12.13 -5.03
C VAL A 92 -3.15 11.09 -6.11
N LEU A 93 -4.13 11.30 -6.98
CA LEU A 93 -4.39 10.41 -8.11
C LEU A 93 -3.49 10.80 -9.29
N GLY A 94 -2.66 9.88 -9.72
CA GLY A 94 -1.87 10.03 -10.94
C GLY A 94 -2.60 9.51 -12.17
N LYS A 95 -1.90 9.52 -13.31
CA LYS A 95 -2.41 8.92 -14.55
C LYS A 95 -2.48 7.40 -14.42
N GLU A 96 -3.35 6.76 -15.18
CA GLU A 96 -3.38 5.30 -15.23
C GLU A 96 -2.04 4.75 -15.74
N ARG A 97 -1.53 3.71 -15.07
CA ARG A 97 -0.31 3.03 -15.50
C ARG A 97 -0.60 2.18 -16.73
N GLU A 98 0.13 2.41 -17.81
CA GLU A 98 0.05 1.64 -19.04
C GLU A 98 0.88 0.35 -18.98
N LYS A 99 2.09 0.44 -18.40
CA LYS A 99 3.01 -0.70 -18.31
C LYS A 99 2.54 -1.74 -17.29
N LYS A 100 2.46 -3.02 -17.71
CA LYS A 100 2.32 -4.15 -16.80
C LYS A 100 3.68 -4.46 -16.18
N LEU A 101 3.75 -4.52 -14.84
CA LEU A 101 4.97 -4.87 -14.13
C LEU A 101 5.24 -6.39 -14.21
N THR A 102 6.53 -6.73 -14.21
CA THR A 102 7.04 -8.10 -14.11
C THR A 102 8.00 -8.21 -12.92
N PHE A 103 8.43 -9.40 -12.55
CA PHE A 103 9.39 -9.60 -11.44
C PHE A 103 10.75 -8.95 -11.72
N GLU A 104 11.18 -8.91 -12.98
CA GLU A 104 12.45 -8.30 -13.40
C GLU A 104 12.50 -6.80 -13.13
N ASP A 105 11.34 -6.10 -13.13
CA ASP A 105 11.29 -4.68 -12.83
C ASP A 105 11.68 -4.37 -11.37
N PHE A 106 11.54 -5.33 -10.46
CA PHE A 106 11.84 -5.17 -9.03
C PHE A 106 13.30 -5.44 -8.67
N ALA A 107 13.99 -6.31 -9.42
CA ALA A 107 15.35 -6.74 -9.10
C ALA A 107 16.35 -5.58 -8.93
N PRO A 108 16.36 -4.52 -9.77
CA PRO A 108 17.28 -3.40 -9.60
C PRO A 108 17.05 -2.58 -8.32
N GLN A 109 15.88 -2.73 -7.69
CA GLN A 109 15.50 -1.98 -6.49
C GLN A 109 15.66 -2.78 -5.19
N GLN A 110 16.27 -3.96 -5.23
CA GLN A 110 16.41 -4.86 -4.08
C GLN A 110 17.04 -4.17 -2.87
N SER A 111 18.08 -3.35 -3.06
CA SER A 111 18.74 -2.62 -1.97
C SER A 111 17.79 -1.62 -1.28
N SER A 112 16.94 -0.93 -2.04
CA SER A 112 15.96 0.01 -1.49
C SER A 112 14.85 -0.72 -0.73
N PHE A 113 14.37 -1.86 -1.23
CA PHE A 113 13.43 -2.71 -0.50
C PHE A 113 14.03 -3.27 0.79
N LEU A 114 15.32 -3.64 0.78
CA LEU A 114 16.02 -4.07 1.99
C LEU A 114 16.09 -2.96 3.04
N GLN A 115 16.27 -1.69 2.64
CA GLN A 115 16.22 -0.55 3.58
C GLN A 115 14.82 -0.40 4.19
N ALA A 116 13.75 -0.60 3.41
CA ALA A 116 12.39 -0.58 3.93
C ALA A 116 12.17 -1.71 4.95
N PHE A 117 12.63 -2.92 4.65
CA PHE A 117 12.57 -4.06 5.54
C PHE A 117 13.32 -3.82 6.86
N ASN A 118 14.54 -3.31 6.81
CA ASN A 118 15.35 -2.99 7.99
C ASN A 118 14.66 -1.93 8.85
N ALA A 119 14.11 -0.87 8.24
CA ALA A 119 13.38 0.16 8.95
C ALA A 119 12.15 -0.41 9.68
N LEU A 120 11.42 -1.35 9.07
CA LEU A 120 10.33 -2.06 9.73
C LEU A 120 10.81 -2.88 10.92
N GLN A 121 11.94 -3.59 10.80
CA GLN A 121 12.50 -4.36 11.92
C GLN A 121 12.90 -3.47 13.09
N GLU A 122 13.38 -2.26 12.82
CA GLU A 122 13.73 -1.25 13.82
C GLU A 122 12.50 -0.53 14.41
N GLY A 123 11.29 -0.80 13.92
CA GLY A 123 10.06 -0.14 14.38
C GLY A 123 9.85 1.25 13.80
N ASN A 124 10.58 1.61 12.74
CA ASN A 124 10.46 2.91 12.08
C ASN A 124 9.55 2.81 10.84
N ASP A 125 8.25 2.72 11.08
CA ASP A 125 7.25 2.49 10.02
C ASP A 125 7.20 3.64 8.99
N ILE A 126 7.41 4.90 9.42
CA ILE A 126 7.44 6.07 8.53
C ILE A 126 8.67 6.02 7.59
N MET A 127 9.82 5.62 8.11
CA MET A 127 11.03 5.45 7.29
C MET A 127 10.86 4.25 6.34
N ALA A 128 10.25 3.17 6.80
CA ALA A 128 9.91 2.02 5.95
C ALA A 128 9.01 2.42 4.79
N MET A 129 7.96 3.21 5.05
CA MET A 129 7.08 3.77 4.02
C MET A 129 7.87 4.60 3.00
N THR A 130 8.80 5.43 3.46
CA THR A 130 9.65 6.27 2.60
C THR A 130 10.56 5.43 1.70
N TRP A 131 11.25 4.42 2.25
CA TRP A 131 12.13 3.56 1.47
C TRP A 131 11.36 2.68 0.49
N ASN A 132 10.21 2.14 0.90
CA ASN A 132 9.34 1.39 0.01
C ASN A 132 8.84 2.26 -1.15
N GLY A 133 8.47 3.52 -0.87
CA GLY A 133 8.10 4.49 -1.90
C GLY A 133 9.22 4.75 -2.89
N ARG A 134 10.45 4.93 -2.43
CA ARG A 134 11.63 5.12 -3.28
C ARG A 134 11.91 3.90 -4.16
N ALA A 135 11.81 2.70 -3.58
CA ALA A 135 11.96 1.46 -4.33
C ALA A 135 10.91 1.35 -5.45
N MET A 136 9.65 1.60 -5.12
CA MET A 136 8.56 1.57 -6.11
C MET A 136 8.69 2.65 -7.19
N LEU A 137 9.19 3.84 -6.87
CA LEU A 137 9.52 4.86 -7.88
C LEU A 137 10.61 4.39 -8.86
N GLY A 138 11.57 3.61 -8.37
CA GLY A 138 12.57 2.96 -9.22
C GLY A 138 11.97 1.89 -10.13
N VAL A 139 11.06 1.05 -9.59
CA VAL A 139 10.33 0.02 -10.34
C VAL A 139 9.45 0.62 -11.43
N LEU A 140 8.69 1.65 -11.10
CA LEU A 140 7.78 2.33 -12.04
C LEU A 140 8.54 3.17 -13.07
N ASN A 141 9.73 3.66 -12.71
CA ASN A 141 10.57 4.56 -13.50
C ASN A 141 9.79 5.78 -14.05
N ASP A 142 8.93 6.36 -13.23
CA ASP A 142 8.06 7.48 -13.58
C ASP A 142 8.64 8.79 -13.03
N ALA A 143 8.99 9.70 -13.94
CA ALA A 143 9.61 10.99 -13.60
C ALA A 143 8.62 11.94 -12.91
N GLU A 144 7.32 11.89 -13.27
CA GLU A 144 6.29 12.71 -12.67
C GLU A 144 6.05 12.32 -11.21
N LEU A 145 5.88 11.02 -10.92
CA LEU A 145 5.76 10.50 -9.55
C LEU A 145 6.99 10.83 -8.70
N ARG A 146 8.18 10.74 -9.28
CA ARG A 146 9.43 11.08 -8.59
C ARG A 146 9.47 12.57 -8.22
N ARG A 147 9.08 13.45 -9.14
CA ARG A 147 8.96 14.88 -8.88
C ARG A 147 7.94 15.14 -7.77
N MET A 148 6.73 14.57 -7.89
CA MET A 148 5.67 14.71 -6.90
C MET A 148 6.13 14.27 -5.49
N THR A 149 6.85 13.15 -5.40
CA THR A 149 7.41 12.68 -4.12
C THR A 149 8.38 13.70 -3.52
N ASN A 150 9.31 14.22 -4.33
CA ASN A 150 10.28 15.21 -3.86
C ASN A 150 9.58 16.51 -3.44
N ASP A 151 8.63 16.99 -4.23
CA ASP A 151 7.84 18.19 -3.93
C ASP A 151 7.05 18.02 -2.61
N SER A 152 6.51 16.82 -2.35
CA SER A 152 5.82 16.52 -1.08
C SER A 152 6.75 16.71 0.12
N PHE A 153 7.99 16.20 0.05
CA PHE A 153 8.98 16.37 1.13
C PHE A 153 9.41 17.83 1.29
N VAL A 154 9.64 18.54 0.18
CA VAL A 154 9.99 19.99 0.22
C VAL A 154 8.86 20.78 0.89
N ASN A 155 7.62 20.39 0.67
CA ASN A 155 6.44 21.00 1.29
C ASN A 155 6.11 20.44 2.69
N GLY A 156 6.99 19.65 3.30
CA GLY A 156 6.93 19.27 4.72
C GLY A 156 6.29 17.91 5.02
N ALA A 157 5.98 17.09 4.01
CA ALA A 157 5.53 15.73 4.23
C ALA A 157 6.56 14.92 5.03
N ARG A 158 6.09 13.99 5.86
CA ARG A 158 6.95 13.09 6.64
C ARG A 158 7.25 11.80 5.91
N ALA A 159 6.32 11.37 5.04
CA ALA A 159 6.54 10.30 4.08
C ALA A 159 5.70 10.57 2.83
N ALA A 160 6.16 10.06 1.71
CA ALA A 160 5.42 10.03 0.45
C ALA A 160 5.76 8.73 -0.28
N THR A 161 4.75 7.98 -0.66
CA THR A 161 4.91 6.68 -1.31
C THR A 161 3.90 6.48 -2.42
N VAL A 162 4.27 5.67 -3.38
CA VAL A 162 3.32 5.15 -4.37
C VAL A 162 2.43 4.10 -3.71
N THR A 163 1.15 4.10 -4.01
CA THR A 163 0.20 3.12 -3.46
C THR A 163 0.21 1.83 -4.28
N GLY A 164 0.55 0.72 -3.63
CA GLY A 164 0.65 -0.58 -4.29
C GLY A 164 1.53 -0.52 -5.54
N SER A 165 1.02 -0.99 -6.66
CA SER A 165 1.71 -1.00 -7.96
C SER A 165 1.13 0.00 -8.97
N GLY A 166 0.34 0.95 -8.54
CA GLY A 166 -0.30 1.95 -9.40
C GLY A 166 0.38 3.32 -9.33
N ASN A 167 -0.27 4.32 -9.91
CA ASN A 167 0.25 5.67 -10.01
C ASN A 167 -0.44 6.68 -9.06
N ALA A 168 -1.14 6.19 -8.05
CA ALA A 168 -1.56 7.07 -6.96
C ALA A 168 -0.45 7.17 -5.91
N MET A 169 -0.42 8.28 -5.20
CA MET A 169 0.50 8.53 -4.09
C MET A 169 -0.25 8.72 -2.78
N ALA A 170 0.32 8.20 -1.71
CA ALA A 170 -0.08 8.50 -0.34
C ALA A 170 1.00 9.39 0.30
N ILE A 171 0.59 10.55 0.77
CA ILE A 171 1.46 11.56 1.40
C ILE A 171 1.04 11.66 2.86
N LEU A 172 1.98 11.42 3.78
CA LEU A 172 1.76 11.48 5.21
C LEU A 172 2.18 12.84 5.75
N VAL A 173 1.25 13.52 6.39
CA VAL A 173 1.48 14.85 7.01
C VAL A 173 1.04 14.86 8.47
N PRO A 174 1.69 15.64 9.36
CA PRO A 174 1.22 15.81 10.72
C PRO A 174 -0.17 16.46 10.78
N GLY A 175 -1.15 15.84 11.43
CA GLY A 175 -2.53 16.31 11.50
C GLY A 175 -2.68 17.65 12.26
N ALA A 176 -1.76 17.96 13.18
CA ALA A 176 -1.74 19.26 13.88
C ALA A 176 -1.37 20.44 12.96
N SER A 177 -0.91 20.19 11.74
CA SER A 177 -0.48 21.21 10.77
C SER A 177 -1.53 21.42 9.68
N SER A 178 -2.70 21.98 10.03
CA SER A 178 -3.76 22.28 9.06
C SER A 178 -3.27 23.17 7.88
N SER A 179 -2.32 24.07 8.15
CA SER A 179 -1.68 24.90 7.13
C SER A 179 -0.84 24.06 6.14
N LEU A 180 -0.10 23.07 6.62
CA LEU A 180 0.69 22.17 5.81
C LEU A 180 -0.18 21.27 4.95
N HIS A 181 -1.24 20.70 5.52
CA HIS A 181 -2.25 19.93 4.80
C HIS A 181 -2.83 20.77 3.64
N SER A 182 -3.33 21.97 3.95
CA SER A 182 -3.92 22.87 2.96
C SER A 182 -2.91 23.29 1.88
N HIS A 183 -1.66 23.49 2.24
CA HIS A 183 -0.60 23.86 1.29
C HIS A 183 -0.31 22.70 0.31
N ILE A 184 -0.17 21.47 0.80
CA ILE A 184 0.07 20.30 -0.06
C ILE A 184 -1.13 20.05 -0.98
N VAL A 185 -2.37 20.11 -0.45
CA VAL A 185 -3.56 19.96 -1.27
C VAL A 185 -3.62 21.03 -2.35
N ALA A 186 -3.37 22.31 -2.02
CA ALA A 186 -3.36 23.40 -3.00
C ALA A 186 -2.28 23.21 -4.08
N TRP A 187 -1.12 22.66 -3.73
CA TRP A 187 -0.04 22.38 -4.68
C TRP A 187 -0.45 21.37 -5.77
N TYR A 188 -1.23 20.34 -5.41
CA TYR A 188 -1.65 19.31 -6.35
C TYR A 188 -2.99 19.57 -7.03
N THR A 189 -3.68 20.65 -6.69
CA THR A 189 -4.97 21.04 -7.33
C THR A 189 -4.81 22.19 -8.32
N GLN A 190 -3.60 22.71 -8.53
CA GLN A 190 -3.25 23.68 -9.57
C GLN A 190 -2.95 22.98 -10.90
#